data_5e56340e2abe1d8948f38913816c04ac
#
_entry.id   5e56340e2abe1d8948f38913816c04ac
#
_cell.length_a   1.000
_cell.length_b   1.000
_cell.length_c   1.000
_cell.angle_alpha   90.00
_cell.angle_beta   90.00
_cell.angle_gamma   90.00
#
_symmetry.space_group_name_H-M   'P 1'
#
loop_
_entity.id
_entity.type
_entity.pdbx_description
1 polymer ?
#
loop_
_entity_poly.entity_id
_entity_poly.type
_entity_poly.pdbx_seq_one_letter_code
_entity_poly.pdbx_strand_id
1 'polypeptide(L)'
;SAFIKELGIKIRNITNEDIEKRPILKDKKGVFILEIKRDGPLALLPIQEGEVITAVGNAPVVDIKNFEDQFKKEIRKNTNSILLTIFDSNNQSKFIGVKIK
;
A
#
# COMPACT_ATOMS: atom_id res chain seq x y z
N SER A 1 0.54 8.71 10.67
CA SER A 1 0.04 7.44 10.12
C SER A 1 -1.47 7.48 9.94
N ALA A 2 -1.98 6.60 9.11
CA ALA A 2 -3.40 6.49 8.83
C ALA A 2 -3.82 5.03 8.80
N PHE A 3 -5.01 4.74 9.31
CA PHE A 3 -5.60 3.42 9.23
C PHE A 3 -6.60 3.38 8.08
N ILE A 4 -6.43 2.42 7.17
CA ILE A 4 -7.33 2.26 6.01
C ILE A 4 -8.27 1.09 6.34
N LYS A 5 -9.43 1.44 6.81
CA LYS A 5 -10.42 0.48 7.34
C LYS A 5 -10.77 -0.61 6.33
N GLU A 6 -11.01 -0.23 5.08
CA GLU A 6 -11.42 -1.16 4.03
C GLU A 6 -10.36 -2.21 3.71
N LEU A 7 -9.09 -1.88 3.94
CA LEU A 7 -7.98 -2.79 3.70
C LEU A 7 -7.44 -3.43 4.98
N GLY A 8 -7.84 -2.91 6.15
CA GLY A 8 -7.31 -3.40 7.41
C GLY A 8 -5.83 -3.20 7.56
N ILE A 9 -5.31 -2.06 7.10
CA ILE A 9 -3.89 -1.75 7.20
C ILE A 9 -3.67 -0.37 7.80
N LYS A 10 -2.51 -0.22 8.43
CA LYS A 10 -2.02 1.06 8.89
C LYS A 10 -0.83 1.45 8.04
N ILE A 11 -0.86 2.66 7.51
CA ILE A 11 0.17 3.17 6.61
C ILE A 11 0.76 4.48 7.13
N ARG A 12 1.96 4.81 6.64
CA ARG A 12 2.58 6.11 6.86
C ARG A 12 3.43 6.49 5.66
N ASN A 13 3.86 7.73 5.61
CA ASN A 13 4.81 8.15 4.58
C ASN A 13 6.17 7.49 4.82
N ILE A 14 6.94 7.33 3.75
CA ILE A 14 8.32 6.84 3.85
C ILE A 14 9.16 7.89 4.57
N THR A 15 9.95 7.46 5.55
CA THR A 15 10.78 8.35 6.36
C THR A 15 12.26 8.21 6.00
N ASN A 16 13.08 9.16 6.49
CA ASN A 16 14.52 9.06 6.33
C ASN A 16 15.09 7.82 7.03
N GLU A 17 14.50 7.42 8.15
CA GLU A 17 14.91 6.21 8.84
C GLU A 17 14.66 4.96 7.99
N ASP A 18 13.54 4.92 7.27
CA ASP A 18 13.26 3.82 6.34
C ASP A 18 14.34 3.74 5.26
N ILE A 19 14.73 4.90 4.74
CA ILE A 19 15.77 4.99 3.69
C ILE A 19 17.12 4.56 4.23
N GLU A 20 17.45 4.90 5.48
CA GLU A 20 18.69 4.46 6.10
C GLU A 20 18.75 2.94 6.21
N LYS A 21 17.64 2.32 6.58
CA LYS A 21 17.55 0.86 6.70
C LYS A 21 17.49 0.15 5.35
N ARG A 22 16.90 0.80 4.35
CA ARG A 22 16.75 0.27 3.00
C ARG A 22 17.01 1.38 1.98
N PRO A 23 18.29 1.59 1.61
CA PRO A 23 18.65 2.72 0.73
C PRO A 23 17.92 2.76 -0.61
N ILE A 24 17.48 1.62 -1.14
CA ILE A 24 16.73 1.58 -2.39
C ILE A 24 15.43 2.39 -2.30
N LEU A 25 14.88 2.59 -1.10
CA LEU A 25 13.65 3.37 -0.91
C LEU A 25 13.83 4.85 -1.21
N LYS A 26 15.07 5.33 -1.30
CA LYS A 26 15.34 6.71 -1.68
C LYS A 26 14.72 7.08 -3.03
N ASP A 27 14.69 6.13 -3.95
CA ASP A 27 14.16 6.35 -5.29
C ASP A 27 12.71 5.87 -5.45
N LYS A 28 12.06 5.51 -4.35
CA LYS A 28 10.68 5.03 -4.37
C LYS A 28 9.76 6.04 -3.72
N LYS A 29 8.55 6.16 -4.28
CA LYS A 29 7.47 6.95 -3.71
C LYS A 29 6.31 6.03 -3.41
N GLY A 30 5.59 6.32 -2.34
CA GLY A 30 4.46 5.50 -1.94
C GLY A 30 4.23 5.60 -0.44
N VAL A 31 3.47 4.66 0.09
CA VAL A 31 3.17 4.59 1.51
C VAL A 31 3.70 3.28 2.09
N PHE A 32 4.29 3.42 3.27
CA PHE A 32 4.89 2.30 4.00
C PHE A 32 3.80 1.57 4.80
N ILE A 33 3.78 0.26 4.73
CA ILE A 33 2.81 -0.56 5.47
C ILE A 33 3.37 -0.84 6.86
N LEU A 34 2.75 -0.22 7.88
CA LEU A 34 3.14 -0.42 9.28
C LEU A 34 2.55 -1.67 9.88
N GLU A 35 1.27 -1.92 9.62
CA GLU A 35 0.54 -3.03 10.22
C GLU A 35 -0.46 -3.60 9.24
N ILE A 36 -0.65 -4.92 9.30
CA ILE A 36 -1.69 -5.63 8.56
C ILE A 36 -2.53 -6.38 9.58
N LYS A 37 -3.84 -6.07 9.65
CA LYS A 37 -4.73 -6.76 10.57
C LYS A 37 -4.88 -8.23 10.18
N ARG A 38 -4.81 -9.10 11.16
CA ARG A 38 -4.88 -10.56 10.95
C ARG A 38 -6.21 -11.03 10.37
N ASP A 39 -7.28 -10.29 10.64
CA ASP A 39 -8.62 -10.63 10.16
C ASP A 39 -9.07 -9.74 8.99
N GLY A 40 -8.16 -8.94 8.45
CA GLY A 40 -8.47 -8.05 7.34
C GLY A 40 -8.29 -8.72 5.98
N PRO A 41 -8.68 -8.02 4.91
CA PRO A 41 -8.64 -8.58 3.55
C PRO A 41 -7.22 -8.85 3.03
N LEU A 42 -6.19 -8.25 3.61
CA LEU A 42 -4.81 -8.48 3.18
C LEU A 42 -4.11 -9.60 3.94
N ALA A 43 -4.75 -10.16 4.99
CA ALA A 43 -4.08 -11.08 5.91
C ALA A 43 -3.54 -12.34 5.25
N LEU A 44 -4.21 -12.86 4.22
CA LEU A 44 -3.81 -14.08 3.52
C LEU A 44 -3.17 -13.83 2.16
N LEU A 45 -2.93 -12.56 1.84
CA LEU A 45 -2.30 -12.19 0.57
C LEU A 45 -0.78 -12.09 0.74
N PRO A 46 0.00 -12.20 -0.34
CA PRO A 46 1.45 -12.12 -0.27
C PRO A 46 1.95 -10.67 -0.11
N ILE A 47 1.52 -10.03 0.95
CA ILE A 47 1.91 -8.68 1.36
C ILE A 47 2.41 -8.76 2.79
N GLN A 48 3.48 -8.05 3.10
CA GLN A 48 4.09 -8.04 4.43
C GLN A 48 4.24 -6.62 4.96
N GLU A 49 4.22 -6.51 6.27
CA GLU A 49 4.58 -5.26 6.93
C GLU A 49 5.99 -4.86 6.52
N GLY A 50 6.21 -3.57 6.31
CA GLY A 50 7.47 -3.05 5.83
C GLY A 50 7.54 -2.89 4.32
N GLU A 51 6.59 -3.43 3.57
CA GLU A 51 6.52 -3.22 2.13
C GLU A 51 5.85 -1.89 1.82
N VAL A 52 5.98 -1.44 0.57
CA VAL A 52 5.52 -0.10 0.16
C VAL A 52 4.46 -0.22 -0.93
N ILE A 53 3.34 0.46 -0.75
CA ILE A 53 2.34 0.58 -1.82
C ILE A 53 2.74 1.76 -2.70
N THR A 54 3.01 1.48 -3.98
CA THR A 54 3.48 2.50 -4.92
C THR A 54 2.42 2.95 -5.90
N ALA A 55 1.33 2.20 -6.06
CA ALA A 55 0.22 2.60 -6.93
C ALA A 55 -1.08 1.96 -6.45
N VAL A 56 -2.19 2.64 -6.70
CA VAL A 56 -3.56 2.17 -6.46
C VAL A 56 -4.29 2.26 -7.78
N GLY A 57 -4.82 1.12 -8.26
CA GLY A 57 -5.32 1.05 -9.63
C GLY A 57 -4.16 1.33 -10.58
N ASN A 58 -4.37 2.26 -11.50
CA ASN A 58 -3.32 2.67 -12.43
C ASN A 58 -2.60 3.95 -11.98
N ALA A 59 -2.90 4.47 -10.80
CA ALA A 59 -2.41 5.76 -10.35
C ALA A 59 -1.26 5.59 -9.36
N PRO A 60 -0.08 6.15 -9.65
CA PRO A 60 1.00 6.20 -8.67
C PRO A 60 0.58 6.97 -7.43
N VAL A 61 1.03 6.54 -6.27
CA VAL A 61 0.79 7.24 -5.01
C VAL A 61 2.13 7.66 -4.41
N VAL A 62 2.14 8.83 -3.76
CA VAL A 62 3.38 9.41 -3.26
C VAL A 62 3.36 9.62 -1.74
N ASP A 63 2.18 9.74 -1.13
CA ASP A 63 2.03 9.96 0.29
C ASP A 63 0.65 9.49 0.76
N ILE A 64 0.39 9.61 2.06
CA ILE A 64 -0.88 9.18 2.66
C ILE A 64 -2.07 9.86 2.00
N LYS A 65 -2.01 11.18 1.86
CA LYS A 65 -3.14 11.94 1.30
C LYS A 65 -3.44 11.52 -0.12
N ASN A 66 -2.41 11.39 -0.93
CA ASN A 66 -2.56 10.94 -2.32
C ASN A 66 -3.10 9.52 -2.38
N PHE A 67 -2.61 8.64 -1.50
CA PHE A 67 -3.13 7.27 -1.40
C PHE A 67 -4.63 7.29 -1.08
N GLU A 68 -5.03 8.05 -0.07
CA GLU A 68 -6.45 8.11 0.32
C GLU A 68 -7.33 8.62 -0.81
N ASP A 69 -6.87 9.64 -1.53
CA ASP A 69 -7.63 10.19 -2.66
C ASP A 69 -7.80 9.17 -3.78
N GLN A 70 -6.72 8.48 -4.15
CA GLN A 70 -6.77 7.46 -5.20
C GLN A 70 -7.59 6.25 -4.77
N PHE A 71 -7.47 5.84 -3.50
CA PHE A 71 -8.24 4.72 -2.98
C PHE A 71 -9.75 5.02 -3.03
N LYS A 72 -10.16 6.22 -2.61
CA LYS A 72 -11.55 6.65 -2.69
C LYS A 72 -12.08 6.63 -4.11
N LYS A 73 -11.26 7.04 -5.09
CA LYS A 73 -11.65 6.97 -6.51
C LYS A 73 -11.90 5.54 -6.94
N GLU A 74 -11.05 4.60 -6.53
CA GLU A 74 -11.23 3.19 -6.87
C GLU A 74 -12.48 2.60 -6.21
N ILE A 75 -12.75 2.96 -4.96
CA ILE A 75 -13.97 2.53 -4.26
C ILE A 75 -15.23 3.00 -5.02
N ARG A 76 -15.21 4.23 -5.51
CA ARG A 76 -16.35 4.82 -6.22
C ARG A 76 -16.66 4.13 -7.56
N LYS A 77 -15.70 3.42 -8.14
CA LYS A 77 -15.93 2.65 -9.36
C LYS A 77 -16.82 1.45 -9.13
N ASN A 78 -17.11 1.13 -7.86
CA ASN A 78 -18.00 0.05 -7.47
C ASN A 78 -17.60 -1.31 -8.05
N THR A 79 -16.31 -1.53 -8.18
CA THR A 79 -15.76 -2.82 -8.58
C THR A 79 -15.59 -3.71 -7.36
N ASN A 80 -15.43 -5.01 -7.58
CA ASN A 80 -15.29 -5.97 -6.48
C ASN A 80 -13.87 -6.03 -5.93
N SER A 81 -12.91 -5.52 -6.67
CA SER A 81 -11.50 -5.58 -6.26
C SER A 81 -10.76 -4.32 -6.64
N ILE A 82 -9.67 -4.08 -5.93
CA ILE A 82 -8.75 -2.98 -6.18
C ILE A 82 -7.37 -3.56 -6.43
N LEU A 83 -6.69 -3.05 -7.46
CA LEU A 83 -5.32 -3.43 -7.76
C LEU A 83 -4.36 -2.55 -6.96
N LEU A 84 -3.43 -3.18 -6.24
CA LEU A 84 -2.34 -2.48 -5.58
C LEU A 84 -1.03 -2.89 -6.21
N THR A 85 -0.13 -1.94 -6.41
CA THR A 85 1.24 -2.23 -6.79
C THR A 85 2.10 -2.12 -5.53
N ILE A 86 2.84 -3.17 -5.23
CA ILE A 86 3.63 -3.29 -4.01
C ILE A 86 5.10 -3.41 -4.38
N PHE A 87 5.94 -2.57 -3.77
CA PHE A 87 7.38 -2.75 -3.81
C PHE A 87 7.73 -3.62 -2.60
N ASP A 88 8.13 -4.87 -2.88
CA ASP A 88 8.19 -5.89 -1.84
C ASP A 88 9.54 -5.98 -1.13
N SER A 89 9.64 -6.91 -0.19
CA SER A 89 10.84 -7.12 0.63
C SER A 89 12.04 -7.61 -0.18
N ASN A 90 11.80 -8.13 -1.37
CA ASN A 90 12.85 -8.60 -2.29
C ASN A 90 13.23 -7.55 -3.33
N ASN A 91 12.82 -6.30 -3.10
CA ASN A 91 13.09 -5.16 -3.99
C ASN A 91 12.50 -5.34 -5.39
N GLN A 92 11.35 -6.00 -5.47
CA GLN A 92 10.63 -6.21 -6.71
C GLN A 92 9.22 -5.63 -6.61
N SER A 93 8.71 -5.13 -7.72
CA SER A 93 7.32 -4.68 -7.80
C SER A 93 6.44 -5.85 -8.18
N LYS A 94 5.29 -5.96 -7.51
CA LYS A 94 4.28 -6.98 -7.81
C LYS A 94 2.90 -6.36 -7.76
N PHE A 95 1.97 -6.97 -8.47
CA PHE A 95 0.58 -6.52 -8.52
C PHE A 95 -0.28 -7.46 -7.68
N ILE A 96 -1.07 -6.88 -6.78
CA ILE A 96 -1.93 -7.63 -5.88
C ILE A 96 -3.36 -7.14 -6.06
N GLY A 97 -4.27 -8.03 -6.46
CA GLY A 97 -5.70 -7.73 -6.49
C GLY A 97 -6.28 -7.98 -5.10
N VAL A 98 -6.92 -6.97 -4.52
CA VAL A 98 -7.55 -7.08 -3.21
C VAL A 98 -9.05 -7.06 -3.37
N LYS A 99 -9.70 -8.10 -2.91
CA LYS A 99 -11.15 -8.18 -2.94
C LYS A 99 -11.73 -7.36 -1.78
N ILE A 100 -12.61 -6.40 -2.11
CA ILE A 100 -13.20 -5.47 -1.14
C ILE A 100 -14.69 -5.68 -0.93
N LYS A 101 -15.29 -6.57 -1.70
CA LYS A 101 -16.71 -6.93 -1.55
C LYS A 101 -16.91 -8.43 -1.55
#